data_bc3a67bf09567a72eddcd48b987aadfd
#
_entry.id   bc3a67bf09567a72eddcd48b987aadfd
#
_cell.length_a   1.000
_cell.length_b   1.000
_cell.length_c   1.000
_cell.angle_alpha   90.00
_cell.angle_beta   90.00
_cell.angle_gamma   90.00
#
_symmetry.space_group_name_H-M   'P 1'
#
loop_
_entity.id
_entity.type
_entity.pdbx_description
1 polymer ?
#
loop_
_entity_poly.entity_id
_entity_poly.type
_entity_poly.pdbx_seq_one_letter_code
_entity_poly.pdbx_strand_id
1 'polypeptide(L)'
;MLEEILKFDDGPIGYERSGRGHIKMKGHSVPYSIMQKEWDFLHNIVVDNNLQRGFELATAFGISGSAIGTAFKKTGGKFVTMDAYVEEKYDNAGKYENFERQVYEQSDGYKSVKYLVEKLELQNTMFPEIGWSPDDVGSIISKHFTEKLDFVFLDAGHFEGQMIKDIDAIKPHLAEKFVFVFHDIYAWSCTEKVHEHAQKVLGKTIEIKLPYPQGENMGVISTL
;
A
#
# COMPACT_ATOMS: atom_id res chain seq x y z
N MET A 1 4.26 -17.51 -7.24
CA MET A 1 2.91 -16.93 -7.01
C MET A 1 2.76 -15.55 -7.64
N LEU A 2 3.60 -14.55 -7.34
CA LEU A 2 3.51 -13.22 -8.00
C LEU A 2 3.64 -13.31 -9.52
N GLU A 3 4.57 -14.13 -10.04
CA GLU A 3 4.74 -14.34 -11.49
C GLU A 3 3.49 -14.96 -12.14
N GLU A 4 2.75 -15.79 -11.42
CA GLU A 4 1.48 -16.34 -11.91
C GLU A 4 0.37 -15.30 -11.89
N ILE A 5 0.34 -14.44 -10.87
CA ILE A 5 -0.61 -13.34 -10.75
C ILE A 5 -0.39 -12.29 -11.83
N LEU A 6 0.86 -12.04 -12.23
CA LEU A 6 1.21 -11.01 -13.20
C LEU A 6 1.18 -11.47 -14.68
N LYS A 7 0.95 -12.75 -14.95
CA LYS A 7 0.79 -13.30 -16.31
C LYS A 7 -0.66 -13.25 -16.79
N PHE A 8 -1.26 -12.07 -16.80
CA PHE A 8 -2.65 -11.94 -17.24
C PHE A 8 -2.74 -11.30 -18.62
N ASP A 9 -3.06 -12.11 -19.62
CA ASP A 9 -3.35 -11.65 -20.97
C ASP A 9 -4.82 -11.26 -21.18
N ASP A 10 -5.72 -11.65 -20.24
CA ASP A 10 -7.17 -11.56 -20.35
C ASP A 10 -7.83 -10.51 -19.43
N GLY A 11 -7.05 -9.78 -18.65
CA GLY A 11 -7.53 -8.70 -17.78
C GLY A 11 -7.82 -7.40 -18.54
N PRO A 12 -8.50 -6.43 -17.89
CA PRO A 12 -8.70 -5.10 -18.46
C PRO A 12 -7.37 -4.39 -18.73
N ILE A 13 -6.31 -4.83 -18.08
CA ILE A 13 -4.94 -4.36 -18.21
C ILE A 13 -4.04 -5.58 -18.21
N GLY A 14 -3.28 -5.82 -19.31
CA GLY A 14 -2.24 -6.85 -19.32
C GLY A 14 -1.06 -6.43 -18.45
N TYR A 15 -0.62 -7.27 -17.55
CA TYR A 15 0.53 -7.04 -16.69
C TYR A 15 1.69 -7.91 -17.09
N GLU A 16 2.84 -7.30 -17.32
CA GLU A 16 4.11 -7.98 -17.46
C GLU A 16 5.12 -7.31 -16.53
N ARG A 17 5.72 -8.06 -15.62
CA ARG A 17 6.78 -7.55 -14.75
C ARG A 17 8.10 -7.53 -15.52
N SER A 18 8.64 -6.35 -15.77
CA SER A 18 10.01 -6.19 -16.26
C SER A 18 10.91 -5.81 -15.10
N GLY A 19 11.93 -6.60 -14.78
CA GLY A 19 12.85 -6.46 -13.63
C GLY A 19 13.05 -5.03 -13.12
N ARG A 20 13.32 -4.84 -11.84
CA ARG A 20 13.40 -3.56 -11.10
C ARG A 20 12.07 -2.91 -10.70
N GLY A 21 11.03 -3.67 -10.38
CA GLY A 21 9.79 -3.09 -9.86
C GLY A 21 8.93 -2.36 -10.89
N HIS A 22 9.18 -2.52 -12.19
CA HIS A 22 8.32 -2.00 -13.24
C HIS A 22 7.27 -3.03 -13.64
N ILE A 23 6.02 -2.58 -13.83
CA ILE A 23 4.94 -3.35 -14.44
C ILE A 23 4.74 -2.82 -15.86
N LYS A 24 4.74 -3.70 -16.84
CA LYS A 24 4.29 -3.34 -18.18
C LYS A 24 2.78 -3.51 -18.29
N MET A 25 2.12 -2.45 -18.66
CA MET A 25 0.70 -2.37 -18.86
C MET A 25 0.42 -2.01 -20.30
N LYS A 26 -0.17 -2.90 -21.11
CA LYS A 26 -0.53 -2.63 -22.53
C LYS A 26 0.51 -1.80 -23.30
N GLY A 27 1.79 -2.13 -23.15
CA GLY A 27 2.89 -1.44 -23.84
C GLY A 27 3.45 -0.23 -23.08
N HIS A 28 2.92 0.13 -21.92
CA HIS A 28 3.48 1.15 -21.04
C HIS A 28 4.23 0.51 -19.87
N SER A 29 5.35 1.09 -19.47
CA SER A 29 6.08 0.69 -18.28
C SER A 29 5.60 1.57 -17.11
N VAL A 30 5.04 0.95 -16.07
CA VAL A 30 4.62 1.64 -14.86
C VAL A 30 5.69 1.42 -13.79
N PRO A 31 6.36 2.48 -13.31
CA PRO A 31 7.56 2.34 -12.48
C PRO A 31 7.31 1.96 -11.02
N TYR A 32 6.09 1.83 -10.56
CA TYR A 32 5.80 1.66 -9.13
C TYR A 32 5.14 0.32 -8.85
N SER A 33 5.94 -0.67 -8.47
CA SER A 33 5.47 -1.95 -7.97
C SER A 33 6.49 -2.52 -7.00
N ILE A 34 6.00 -3.15 -5.95
CA ILE A 34 6.82 -3.92 -5.03
C ILE A 34 7.49 -5.10 -5.76
N MET A 35 8.69 -5.46 -5.30
CA MET A 35 9.41 -6.62 -5.80
C MET A 35 8.88 -7.94 -5.21
N GLN A 36 9.28 -9.09 -5.80
CA GLN A 36 8.89 -10.41 -5.29
C GLN A 36 9.22 -10.59 -3.79
N LYS A 37 10.41 -10.16 -3.35
CA LYS A 37 10.81 -10.28 -1.94
C LYS A 37 9.94 -9.43 -1.00
N GLU A 38 9.52 -8.27 -1.46
CA GLU A 38 8.63 -7.38 -0.72
C GLU A 38 7.21 -7.94 -0.67
N TRP A 39 6.75 -8.52 -1.79
CA TRP A 39 5.50 -9.25 -1.85
C TRP A 39 5.48 -10.41 -0.86
N ASP A 40 6.53 -11.25 -0.88
CA ASP A 40 6.67 -12.39 0.04
C ASP A 40 6.74 -11.92 1.49
N PHE A 41 7.44 -10.81 1.75
CA PHE A 41 7.54 -10.23 3.09
C PHE A 41 6.19 -9.73 3.61
N LEU A 42 5.44 -8.93 2.82
CA LEU A 42 4.11 -8.43 3.20
C LEU A 42 3.12 -9.59 3.43
N HIS A 43 3.16 -10.59 2.56
CA HIS A 43 2.34 -11.78 2.73
C HIS A 43 2.69 -12.53 4.02
N ASN A 44 3.97 -12.82 4.25
CA ASN A 44 4.40 -13.65 5.37
C ASN A 44 4.22 -12.93 6.71
N ILE A 45 4.50 -11.62 6.81
CA ILE A 45 4.32 -10.89 8.07
C ILE A 45 2.87 -10.93 8.57
N VAL A 46 1.89 -10.92 7.66
CA VAL A 46 0.47 -11.06 8.00
C VAL A 46 0.15 -12.48 8.45
N VAL A 47 0.60 -13.48 7.69
CA VAL A 47 0.30 -14.90 7.97
C VAL A 47 0.97 -15.38 9.25
N ASP A 48 2.26 -15.11 9.42
CA ASP A 48 3.07 -15.60 10.55
C ASP A 48 2.60 -15.01 11.90
N ASN A 49 2.03 -13.80 11.86
CA ASN A 49 1.50 -13.13 13.04
C ASN A 49 -0.04 -13.27 13.18
N ASN A 50 -0.69 -14.01 12.27
CA ASN A 50 -2.13 -14.22 12.26
C ASN A 50 -2.95 -12.92 12.38
N LEU A 51 -2.55 -11.88 11.62
CA LEU A 51 -3.18 -10.56 11.65
C LEU A 51 -4.58 -10.62 11.02
N GLN A 52 -5.53 -9.81 11.54
CA GLN A 52 -6.95 -9.91 11.22
C GLN A 52 -7.56 -8.65 10.61
N ARG A 53 -6.98 -7.47 10.83
CA ARG A 53 -7.56 -6.18 10.44
C ARG A 53 -6.49 -5.29 9.83
N GLY A 54 -6.44 -5.29 8.49
CA GLY A 54 -5.40 -4.59 7.74
C GLY A 54 -5.89 -3.34 7.02
N PHE A 55 -5.03 -2.35 6.94
CA PHE A 55 -5.23 -1.14 6.14
C PHE A 55 -3.99 -0.81 5.32
N GLU A 56 -4.19 -0.44 4.05
CA GLU A 56 -3.14 0.04 3.15
C GLU A 56 -3.48 1.43 2.63
N LEU A 57 -2.48 2.30 2.61
CA LEU A 57 -2.51 3.58 1.93
C LEU A 57 -1.66 3.52 0.66
N ALA A 58 -2.26 3.98 -0.45
CA ALA A 58 -1.71 3.98 -1.81
C ALA A 58 -1.70 2.60 -2.47
N THR A 59 -2.87 2.17 -2.87
CA THR A 59 -3.12 0.89 -3.57
C THR A 59 -2.52 0.86 -4.97
N ALA A 60 -2.44 1.99 -5.66
CA ALA A 60 -2.03 2.13 -7.05
C ALA A 60 -2.69 1.09 -7.96
N PHE A 61 -1.95 0.11 -8.48
CA PHE A 61 -2.46 -0.97 -9.33
C PHE A 61 -2.80 -2.25 -8.56
N GLY A 62 -2.62 -2.27 -7.23
CA GLY A 62 -3.03 -3.36 -6.34
C GLY A 62 -2.03 -4.51 -6.19
N ILE A 63 -0.77 -4.32 -6.53
CA ILE A 63 0.24 -5.39 -6.42
C ILE A 63 0.55 -5.69 -4.96
N SER A 64 0.85 -4.68 -4.14
CA SER A 64 0.99 -4.83 -2.69
C SER A 64 -0.30 -5.32 -2.04
N GLY A 65 -1.44 -4.71 -2.44
CA GLY A 65 -2.76 -5.14 -2.00
C GLY A 65 -3.05 -6.62 -2.29
N SER A 66 -2.56 -7.17 -3.42
CA SER A 66 -2.71 -8.60 -3.72
C SER A 66 -1.94 -9.50 -2.76
N ALA A 67 -0.72 -9.08 -2.36
CA ALA A 67 0.08 -9.79 -1.37
C ALA A 67 -0.64 -9.83 -0.02
N ILE A 68 -1.02 -8.65 0.45
CA ILE A 68 -1.66 -8.46 1.75
C ILE A 68 -3.05 -9.14 1.76
N GLY A 69 -3.86 -8.92 0.71
CA GLY A 69 -5.18 -9.51 0.58
C GLY A 69 -5.17 -11.03 0.57
N THR A 70 -4.23 -11.66 -0.14
CA THR A 70 -4.08 -13.13 -0.14
C THR A 70 -3.63 -13.66 1.22
N ALA A 71 -2.82 -12.90 1.97
CA ALA A 71 -2.44 -13.24 3.32
C ALA A 71 -3.63 -13.15 4.28
N PHE A 72 -4.43 -12.08 4.22
CA PHE A 72 -5.66 -11.95 5.02
C PHE A 72 -6.71 -13.01 4.67
N LYS A 73 -6.80 -13.46 3.41
CA LYS A 73 -7.65 -14.61 3.04
C LYS A 73 -7.22 -15.87 3.78
N LYS A 74 -5.93 -16.09 3.99
CA LYS A 74 -5.40 -17.24 4.75
C LYS A 74 -5.67 -17.15 6.25
N THR A 75 -5.57 -15.94 6.83
CA THR A 75 -5.83 -15.75 8.26
C THR A 75 -7.32 -15.65 8.60
N GLY A 76 -8.18 -15.50 7.59
CA GLY A 76 -9.61 -15.24 7.77
C GLY A 76 -9.93 -13.80 8.17
N GLY A 77 -8.96 -12.89 8.04
CA GLY A 77 -9.08 -11.48 8.38
C GLY A 77 -9.71 -10.63 7.27
N LYS A 78 -9.73 -9.33 7.52
CA LYS A 78 -10.25 -8.29 6.61
C LYS A 78 -9.20 -7.26 6.30
N PHE A 79 -9.11 -6.86 5.05
CA PHE A 79 -8.15 -5.88 4.55
C PHE A 79 -8.85 -4.80 3.73
N VAL A 80 -8.55 -3.55 4.04
CA VAL A 80 -9.02 -2.38 3.30
C VAL A 80 -7.83 -1.69 2.69
N THR A 81 -7.90 -1.36 1.41
CA THR A 81 -6.88 -0.60 0.72
C THR A 81 -7.49 0.67 0.13
N MET A 82 -6.80 1.79 0.27
CA MET A 82 -7.28 3.10 -0.11
C MET A 82 -6.32 3.80 -1.06
N ASP A 83 -6.88 4.40 -2.10
CA ASP A 83 -6.14 5.26 -3.04
C ASP A 83 -7.06 6.35 -3.59
N ALA A 84 -6.51 7.48 -3.96
CA ALA A 84 -7.24 8.52 -4.68
C ALA A 84 -7.44 8.18 -6.17
N TYR A 85 -6.64 7.26 -6.69
CA TYR A 85 -6.59 6.82 -8.10
C TYR A 85 -6.54 7.99 -9.09
N VAL A 86 -5.80 9.02 -8.73
CA VAL A 86 -5.56 10.16 -9.62
C VAL A 86 -4.48 9.83 -10.62
N GLU A 87 -4.69 10.23 -11.88
CA GLU A 87 -3.60 10.23 -12.85
C GLU A 87 -2.64 11.36 -12.49
N GLU A 88 -1.40 11.01 -12.18
CA GLU A 88 -0.34 12.00 -12.00
C GLU A 88 -0.06 12.68 -13.34
N LYS A 89 -0.42 13.95 -13.46
CA LYS A 89 0.00 14.79 -14.57
C LYS A 89 1.24 15.55 -14.15
N TYR A 90 2.35 15.20 -14.77
CA TYR A 90 3.57 15.99 -14.69
C TYR A 90 3.55 17.04 -15.79
N ASP A 91 3.87 18.28 -15.45
CA ASP A 91 4.20 19.29 -16.46
C ASP A 91 5.51 18.91 -17.17
N ASN A 92 5.80 19.56 -18.31
CA ASN A 92 7.03 19.32 -19.07
C ASN A 92 8.32 19.68 -18.29
N ALA A 93 8.21 20.24 -17.07
CA ALA A 93 9.30 20.58 -16.15
C ALA A 93 9.39 19.63 -14.94
N GLY A 94 8.55 18.56 -14.89
CA GLY A 94 8.53 17.61 -13.77
C GLY A 94 7.93 18.17 -12.48
N LYS A 95 7.18 19.26 -12.55
CA LYS A 95 6.46 19.80 -11.41
C LYS A 95 5.04 19.26 -11.37
N TYR A 96 4.58 18.90 -10.17
CA TYR A 96 3.17 18.54 -9.94
C TYR A 96 2.28 19.74 -10.27
N GLU A 97 1.42 19.61 -11.26
CA GLU A 97 0.31 20.54 -11.44
C GLU A 97 -0.74 20.31 -10.35
N ASN A 98 -1.43 21.38 -9.93
CA ASN A 98 -2.48 21.32 -8.91
C ASN A 98 -3.51 20.26 -9.27
N PHE A 99 -3.62 19.22 -8.43
CA PHE A 99 -4.61 18.15 -8.61
C PHE A 99 -6.01 18.72 -8.33
N GLU A 100 -6.84 18.77 -9.35
CA GLU A 100 -8.29 18.82 -9.10
C GLU A 100 -8.71 17.45 -8.54
N ARG A 101 -9.42 17.48 -7.43
CA ARG A 101 -9.99 16.31 -6.73
C ARG A 101 -11.00 15.60 -7.66
N GLN A 102 -10.52 14.85 -8.63
CA GLN A 102 -11.34 14.02 -9.49
C GLN A 102 -11.24 12.58 -9.00
N VAL A 103 -12.34 12.08 -8.46
CA VAL A 103 -12.48 10.69 -8.05
C VAL A 103 -12.63 9.83 -9.30
N TYR A 104 -11.62 9.01 -9.60
CA TYR A 104 -11.60 8.21 -10.81
C TYR A 104 -11.94 6.75 -10.57
N GLU A 105 -13.24 6.42 -10.44
CA GLU A 105 -13.70 5.02 -10.55
C GLU A 105 -13.34 4.39 -11.90
N GLN A 106 -12.95 5.20 -12.88
CA GLN A 106 -12.57 4.77 -14.21
C GLN A 106 -11.06 4.71 -14.43
N SER A 107 -10.25 5.06 -13.43
CA SER A 107 -8.79 4.96 -13.54
C SER A 107 -8.36 3.52 -13.81
N ASP A 108 -7.28 3.36 -14.56
CA ASP A 108 -6.73 2.04 -14.84
C ASP A 108 -6.23 1.36 -13.55
N GLY A 109 -5.76 2.13 -12.56
CA GLY A 109 -5.40 1.64 -11.23
C GLY A 109 -6.58 0.98 -10.52
N TYR A 110 -7.71 1.68 -10.40
CA TYR A 110 -8.89 1.12 -9.74
C TYR A 110 -9.46 -0.11 -10.44
N LYS A 111 -9.53 -0.09 -11.78
CA LYS A 111 -9.95 -1.26 -12.57
C LYS A 111 -9.01 -2.45 -12.38
N SER A 112 -7.71 -2.19 -12.29
CA SER A 112 -6.72 -3.22 -12.02
C SER A 112 -6.93 -3.87 -10.66
N VAL A 113 -7.09 -3.07 -9.61
CA VAL A 113 -7.35 -3.57 -8.25
C VAL A 113 -8.61 -4.42 -8.22
N LYS A 114 -9.71 -3.96 -8.81
CA LYS A 114 -10.95 -4.73 -8.89
C LYS A 114 -10.77 -6.06 -9.62
N TYR A 115 -10.04 -6.04 -10.73
CA TYR A 115 -9.71 -7.26 -11.46
C TYR A 115 -8.89 -8.25 -10.60
N LEU A 116 -7.88 -7.76 -9.88
CA LEU A 116 -7.09 -8.61 -8.96
C LEU A 116 -7.94 -9.18 -7.83
N VAL A 117 -8.86 -8.38 -7.26
CA VAL A 117 -9.80 -8.85 -6.24
C VAL A 117 -10.65 -10.02 -6.77
N GLU A 118 -11.18 -9.91 -7.99
CA GLU A 118 -11.95 -11.00 -8.63
C GLU A 118 -11.09 -12.20 -8.94
N LYS A 119 -9.95 -12.00 -9.59
CA LYS A 119 -9.06 -13.07 -10.05
C LYS A 119 -8.49 -13.92 -8.90
N LEU A 120 -8.22 -13.28 -7.75
CA LEU A 120 -7.68 -13.94 -6.56
C LEU A 120 -8.78 -14.40 -5.57
N GLU A 121 -10.05 -14.18 -5.95
CA GLU A 121 -11.20 -14.49 -5.09
C GLU A 121 -11.12 -13.81 -3.72
N LEU A 122 -10.84 -12.50 -3.73
CA LEU A 122 -10.66 -11.68 -2.52
C LEU A 122 -11.89 -10.84 -2.17
N GLN A 123 -13.05 -11.03 -2.82
CA GLN A 123 -14.24 -10.18 -2.68
C GLN A 123 -14.76 -10.08 -1.23
N ASN A 124 -14.50 -11.11 -0.43
CA ASN A 124 -14.90 -11.15 0.98
C ASN A 124 -13.77 -10.76 1.96
N THR A 125 -12.59 -10.42 1.44
CA THR A 125 -11.38 -10.17 2.24
C THR A 125 -10.80 -8.80 1.98
N MET A 126 -10.65 -8.39 0.71
CA MET A 126 -10.01 -7.15 0.29
C MET A 126 -11.05 -6.17 -0.24
N PHE A 127 -11.09 -4.98 0.34
CA PHE A 127 -12.04 -3.92 0.06
C PHE A 127 -11.30 -2.68 -0.46
N PRO A 128 -11.22 -2.49 -1.78
CA PRO A 128 -10.65 -1.27 -2.36
C PRO A 128 -11.60 -0.11 -2.18
N GLU A 129 -11.10 0.99 -1.61
CA GLU A 129 -11.82 2.23 -1.39
C GLU A 129 -11.16 3.38 -2.16
N ILE A 130 -11.98 4.29 -2.63
CA ILE A 130 -11.52 5.53 -3.24
C ILE A 130 -11.55 6.60 -2.15
N GLY A 131 -10.40 7.21 -1.89
CA GLY A 131 -10.31 8.24 -0.87
C GLY A 131 -9.01 9.02 -0.91
N TRP A 132 -9.04 10.19 -0.32
CA TRP A 132 -7.90 11.10 -0.26
C TRP A 132 -7.27 11.10 1.13
N SER A 133 -5.97 10.86 1.20
CA SER A 133 -5.21 10.90 2.45
C SER A 133 -4.74 12.32 2.75
N PRO A 134 -4.76 12.77 4.01
CA PRO A 134 -5.24 12.06 5.21
C PRO A 134 -6.75 12.17 5.45
N ASP A 135 -7.48 12.97 4.66
CA ASP A 135 -8.83 13.46 4.96
C ASP A 135 -9.85 12.32 5.11
N ASP A 136 -9.78 11.29 4.25
CA ASP A 136 -10.76 10.21 4.20
C ASP A 136 -10.35 8.96 5.01
N VAL A 137 -9.09 8.91 5.52
CA VAL A 137 -8.53 7.74 6.23
C VAL A 137 -9.41 7.29 7.37
N GLY A 138 -9.75 8.18 8.29
CA GLY A 138 -10.54 7.84 9.48
C GLY A 138 -11.94 7.36 9.16
N SER A 139 -12.61 7.97 8.17
CA SER A 139 -13.96 7.61 7.75
C SER A 139 -13.99 6.25 7.07
N ILE A 140 -13.01 5.96 6.20
CA ILE A 140 -12.88 4.68 5.50
C ILE A 140 -12.56 3.56 6.48
N ILE A 141 -11.62 3.74 7.41
CA ILE A 141 -11.33 2.75 8.44
C ILE A 141 -12.60 2.46 9.27
N SER A 142 -13.30 3.50 9.73
CA SER A 142 -14.50 3.37 10.55
C SER A 142 -15.69 2.74 9.82
N LYS A 143 -15.78 2.88 8.50
CA LYS A 143 -16.77 2.21 7.64
C LYS A 143 -16.60 0.69 7.66
N HIS A 144 -15.36 0.22 7.73
CA HIS A 144 -15.04 -1.20 7.56
C HIS A 144 -14.76 -1.95 8.86
N PHE A 145 -14.28 -1.24 9.90
CA PHE A 145 -13.83 -1.85 11.13
C PHE A 145 -14.50 -1.22 12.35
N THR A 146 -15.07 -2.05 13.22
CA THR A 146 -15.53 -1.67 14.55
C THR A 146 -14.42 -1.81 15.59
N GLU A 147 -13.41 -2.62 15.30
CA GLU A 147 -12.23 -2.84 16.11
C GLU A 147 -11.00 -2.16 15.53
N LYS A 148 -9.95 -2.03 16.34
CA LYS A 148 -8.69 -1.41 15.93
C LYS A 148 -7.89 -2.27 14.98
N LEU A 149 -7.10 -1.63 14.11
CA LEU A 149 -6.22 -2.26 13.14
C LEU A 149 -5.03 -2.94 13.82
N ASP A 150 -4.69 -4.12 13.36
CA ASP A 150 -3.48 -4.84 13.76
C ASP A 150 -2.40 -4.87 12.67
N PHE A 151 -2.73 -4.42 11.46
CA PHE A 151 -1.77 -4.28 10.36
C PHE A 151 -1.99 -2.98 9.57
N VAL A 152 -0.89 -2.32 9.24
CA VAL A 152 -0.88 -1.17 8.32
C VAL A 152 0.29 -1.29 7.35
N PHE A 153 0.04 -0.98 6.09
CA PHE A 153 1.06 -0.75 5.07
C PHE A 153 0.93 0.67 4.52
N LEU A 154 2.00 1.45 4.64
CA LEU A 154 2.08 2.83 4.19
C LEU A 154 3.08 2.96 3.04
N ASP A 155 2.57 3.24 1.85
CA ASP A 155 3.32 3.45 0.61
C ASP A 155 2.79 4.68 -0.16
N ALA A 156 2.32 5.69 0.59
CA ALA A 156 1.71 6.90 0.05
C ALA A 156 2.75 7.94 -0.38
N GLY A 157 2.27 9.11 -0.81
CA GLY A 157 3.11 10.19 -1.35
C GLY A 157 4.32 10.53 -0.46
N HIS A 158 5.50 10.59 -1.06
CA HIS A 158 6.80 10.69 -0.39
C HIS A 158 7.18 12.13 0.02
N PHE A 159 6.21 12.92 0.43
CA PHE A 159 6.45 14.25 1.00
C PHE A 159 6.41 14.17 2.53
N GLU A 160 7.43 14.73 3.20
CA GLU A 160 7.54 14.76 4.66
C GLU A 160 6.21 15.11 5.36
N GLY A 161 5.63 16.23 4.97
CA GLY A 161 4.39 16.71 5.58
C GLY A 161 3.17 15.83 5.31
N GLN A 162 3.13 15.10 4.19
CA GLN A 162 2.05 14.17 3.86
C GLN A 162 2.18 12.89 4.68
N MET A 163 3.35 12.24 4.65
CA MET A 163 3.58 11.00 5.41
C MET A 163 3.34 11.17 6.91
N ILE A 164 3.74 12.31 7.49
CA ILE A 164 3.47 12.62 8.89
C ILE A 164 1.97 12.70 9.17
N LYS A 165 1.20 13.38 8.31
CA LYS A 165 -0.26 13.47 8.44
C LYS A 165 -0.95 12.11 8.27
N ASP A 166 -0.44 11.27 7.38
CA ASP A 166 -0.95 9.91 7.16
C ASP A 166 -0.76 9.04 8.40
N ILE A 167 0.42 9.09 9.01
CA ILE A 167 0.72 8.39 10.28
C ILE A 167 -0.22 8.90 11.39
N ASP A 168 -0.39 10.22 11.52
CA ASP A 168 -1.25 10.82 12.53
C ASP A 168 -2.73 10.47 12.33
N ALA A 169 -3.20 10.38 11.09
CA ALA A 169 -4.56 9.97 10.76
C ALA A 169 -4.82 8.49 11.04
N ILE A 170 -3.83 7.62 10.83
CA ILE A 170 -3.96 6.16 11.07
C ILE A 170 -3.82 5.82 12.54
N LYS A 171 -2.91 6.50 13.26
CA LYS A 171 -2.57 6.18 14.67
C LYS A 171 -3.77 5.97 15.59
N PRO A 172 -4.85 6.81 15.58
CA PRO A 172 -6.01 6.62 16.46
C PRO A 172 -6.74 5.29 16.24
N HIS A 173 -6.50 4.64 15.11
CA HIS A 173 -7.16 3.41 14.71
C HIS A 173 -6.34 2.15 14.98
N LEU A 174 -5.10 2.26 15.49
CA LEU A 174 -4.23 1.13 15.79
C LEU A 174 -4.65 0.42 17.09
N ALA A 175 -4.56 -0.92 17.09
CA ALA A 175 -4.67 -1.75 18.26
C ALA A 175 -3.45 -1.56 19.19
N GLU A 176 -3.49 -2.13 20.39
CA GLU A 176 -2.30 -2.20 21.26
C GLU A 176 -1.19 -3.05 20.62
N LYS A 177 -1.61 -4.15 19.99
CA LYS A 177 -0.72 -5.05 19.24
C LYS A 177 -0.93 -4.83 17.76
N PHE A 178 0.10 -4.36 17.08
CA PHE A 178 0.05 -4.07 15.65
C PHE A 178 1.40 -4.25 14.99
N VAL A 179 1.35 -4.35 13.66
CA VAL A 179 2.48 -4.25 12.75
C VAL A 179 2.23 -3.09 11.79
N PHE A 180 3.14 -2.14 11.75
CA PHE A 180 3.11 -1.02 10.82
C PHE A 180 4.32 -1.12 9.88
N VAL A 181 4.05 -1.32 8.59
CA VAL A 181 5.08 -1.46 7.55
C VAL A 181 5.15 -0.18 6.73
N PHE A 182 6.34 0.31 6.51
CA PHE A 182 6.66 1.45 5.65
C PHE A 182 7.40 0.98 4.41
N HIS A 183 7.03 1.48 3.24
CA HIS A 183 7.79 1.32 2.01
C HIS A 183 8.76 2.48 1.80
N ASP A 184 9.73 2.31 0.90
CA ASP A 184 10.67 3.36 0.46
C ASP A 184 11.39 4.10 1.59
N ILE A 185 11.71 3.38 2.66
CA ILE A 185 12.16 3.97 3.93
C ILE A 185 13.49 4.76 3.83
N TYR A 186 14.26 4.56 2.77
CA TYR A 186 15.50 5.31 2.49
C TYR A 186 15.50 6.02 1.13
N ALA A 187 14.43 5.91 0.36
CA ALA A 187 14.41 6.39 -1.01
C ALA A 187 14.34 7.92 -1.13
N TRP A 188 13.86 8.60 -0.07
CA TRP A 188 13.49 10.01 -0.14
C TRP A 188 14.13 10.86 0.96
N SER A 189 14.45 12.12 0.66
CA SER A 189 15.12 13.05 1.59
C SER A 189 14.32 13.39 2.85
N CYS A 190 13.02 13.13 2.86
CA CYS A 190 12.16 13.38 4.03
C CYS A 190 12.18 12.25 5.06
N THR A 191 12.83 11.13 4.76
CA THR A 191 12.74 9.87 5.50
C THR A 191 13.12 10.01 6.98
N GLU A 192 14.22 10.73 7.30
CA GLU A 192 14.71 10.86 8.67
C GLU A 192 13.65 11.46 9.60
N LYS A 193 13.02 12.56 9.22
CA LYS A 193 11.98 13.23 10.04
C LYS A 193 10.69 12.42 10.14
N VAL A 194 10.33 11.69 9.07
CA VAL A 194 9.20 10.78 9.10
C VAL A 194 9.46 9.62 10.07
N HIS A 195 10.69 9.08 10.08
CA HIS A 195 11.11 8.04 11.03
C HIS A 195 11.06 8.54 12.47
N GLU A 196 11.63 9.72 12.75
CA GLU A 196 11.60 10.31 14.08
C GLU A 196 10.16 10.51 14.56
N HIS A 197 9.28 11.03 13.69
CA HIS A 197 7.87 11.21 14.00
C HIS A 197 7.19 9.87 14.28
N ALA A 198 7.34 8.88 13.38
CA ALA A 198 6.76 7.55 13.52
C ALA A 198 7.21 6.88 14.84
N GLN A 199 8.49 6.91 15.15
CA GLN A 199 9.05 6.36 16.39
C GLN A 199 8.45 7.05 17.62
N LYS A 200 8.35 8.38 17.59
CA LYS A 200 7.78 9.18 18.68
C LYS A 200 6.30 8.86 18.93
N VAL A 201 5.49 8.77 17.87
CA VAL A 201 4.03 8.62 18.00
C VAL A 201 3.57 7.18 18.13
N LEU A 202 4.31 6.23 17.59
CA LEU A 202 4.01 4.79 17.65
C LEU A 202 4.77 4.07 18.79
N GLY A 203 5.69 4.77 19.46
CA GLY A 203 6.35 4.28 20.67
C GLY A 203 7.39 3.18 20.47
N LYS A 204 7.85 2.97 19.24
CA LYS A 204 8.82 1.92 18.88
C LYS A 204 9.80 2.42 17.81
N THR A 205 11.00 1.85 17.80
CA THR A 205 11.99 2.11 16.75
C THR A 205 11.64 1.35 15.48
N ILE A 206 11.84 1.99 14.33
CA ILE A 206 11.69 1.33 13.03
C ILE A 206 12.84 0.32 12.87
N GLU A 207 12.48 -0.93 12.61
CA GLU A 207 13.43 -1.98 12.25
C GLU A 207 13.43 -2.17 10.73
N ILE A 208 14.59 -2.10 10.10
CA ILE A 208 14.74 -2.30 8.66
C ILE A 208 14.75 -3.80 8.38
N LYS A 209 13.75 -4.28 7.64
CA LYS A 209 13.57 -5.71 7.35
C LYS A 209 14.09 -6.14 5.99
N LEU A 210 14.02 -5.28 4.99
CA LEU A 210 14.51 -5.56 3.65
C LEU A 210 15.45 -4.43 3.20
N PRO A 211 16.72 -4.45 3.61
CA PRO A 211 17.70 -3.49 3.12
C PRO A 211 18.03 -3.79 1.65
N TYR A 212 17.77 -2.84 0.77
CA TYR A 212 18.08 -2.97 -0.65
C TYR A 212 19.26 -2.07 -1.03
N PRO A 213 20.23 -2.57 -1.82
CA PRO A 213 21.36 -1.75 -2.25
C PRO A 213 20.98 -0.53 -3.09
N GLN A 214 19.73 -0.46 -3.57
CA GLN A 214 19.25 0.54 -4.53
C GLN A 214 18.16 1.47 -3.96
N GLY A 215 17.92 1.48 -2.65
CA GLY A 215 17.09 2.50 -2.00
C GLY A 215 15.62 2.14 -1.75
N GLU A 216 15.13 1.02 -2.23
CA GLU A 216 13.77 0.54 -1.94
C GLU A 216 13.83 -0.40 -0.74
N ASN A 217 13.38 0.07 0.42
CA ASN A 217 13.50 -0.68 1.66
C ASN A 217 12.18 -0.69 2.42
N MET A 218 11.88 -1.82 3.07
CA MET A 218 10.77 -1.89 4.01
C MET A 218 11.26 -1.77 5.45
N GLY A 219 10.61 -0.86 6.19
CA GLY A 219 10.78 -0.70 7.62
C GLY A 219 9.53 -1.15 8.37
N VAL A 220 9.71 -1.62 9.60
CA VAL A 220 8.63 -2.12 10.43
C VAL A 220 8.69 -1.53 11.82
N ILE A 221 7.54 -1.08 12.32
CA ILE A 221 7.29 -0.89 13.74
C ILE A 221 6.30 -1.97 14.17
N SER A 222 6.68 -2.77 15.18
CA SER A 222 5.83 -3.82 15.72
C SER A 222 5.76 -3.76 17.23
N THR A 223 4.58 -4.02 17.77
CA THR A 223 4.30 -4.16 19.21
C THR A 223 3.91 -5.59 19.59
N LEU A 224 4.06 -6.54 18.64
CA LEU A 224 3.79 -7.97 18.86
C LEU A 224 4.83 -8.61 19.76
#